data_1c84f21756f2e45e1088dd560e109469
#
_entry.id   1c84f21756f2e45e1088dd560e109469
#
_cell.length_a   1.000
_cell.length_b   1.000
_cell.length_c   1.000
_cell.angle_alpha   90.00
_cell.angle_beta   90.00
_cell.angle_gamma   90.00
#
_symmetry.space_group_name_H-M   'P 1'
#
loop_
_entity.id
_entity.type
_entity.pdbx_description
1 polymer ?
#
loop_
_entity_poly.entity_id
_entity_poly.type
_entity_poly.pdbx_seq_one_letter_code
_entity_poly.pdbx_strand_id
1 'polypeptide(L)'
;MNVVILDTGCANLNSVKSAVSRHGYEPVVSREPDVVLRADKLFLPGVGTAQAAMDQLRERELIDLIKACTQPVLGICLGMQLLGARSEENNGVELLGIIDEEVPKMTDHGLPLPHMGWNRVYAKAGDRLFRGIEEGAYFYFVHSYAMQVNPYTIAQCNYGEAFTAAVQKDNFFGRSEETTSEL
;
A
#
# COMPACT_ATOMS: atom_id res chain seq x y z
N MET A 1 -1.23 -7.06 -21.41
CA MET A 1 -1.50 -6.11 -20.33
C MET A 1 -0.20 -5.40 -19.95
N ASN A 2 -0.23 -4.10 -19.90
CA ASN A 2 0.92 -3.27 -19.59
C ASN A 2 0.96 -2.96 -18.08
N VAL A 3 1.87 -3.58 -17.35
CA VAL A 3 2.01 -3.41 -15.89
C VAL A 3 3.26 -2.57 -15.62
N VAL A 4 3.09 -1.49 -14.87
CA VAL A 4 4.19 -0.59 -14.52
C VAL A 4 4.33 -0.54 -12.99
N ILE A 5 5.57 -0.56 -12.53
CA ILE A 5 5.93 -0.30 -11.14
C ILE A 5 6.54 1.10 -11.12
N LEU A 6 5.95 2.00 -10.35
CA LEU A 6 6.43 3.37 -10.26
C LEU A 6 7.82 3.40 -9.64
N ASP A 7 8.76 4.01 -10.35
CA ASP A 7 10.14 4.17 -9.85
C ASP A 7 10.20 5.31 -8.84
N THR A 8 9.93 4.97 -7.61
CA THR A 8 9.99 5.91 -6.48
C THR A 8 11.37 6.02 -5.85
N GLY A 9 12.30 5.16 -6.28
CA GLY A 9 13.62 5.05 -5.66
C GLY A 9 13.65 4.25 -4.37
N CYS A 10 12.55 3.60 -3.98
CA CYS A 10 12.49 2.83 -2.75
C CYS A 10 13.25 1.50 -2.86
N ALA A 11 13.61 0.91 -1.70
CA ALA A 11 14.46 -0.28 -1.64
C ALA A 11 13.76 -1.58 -2.08
N ASN A 12 12.42 -1.63 -2.09
CA ASN A 12 11.67 -2.85 -2.40
C ASN A 12 11.22 -2.99 -3.85
N LEU A 13 11.71 -2.15 -4.76
CA LEU A 13 11.36 -2.22 -6.20
C LEU A 13 11.60 -3.61 -6.79
N ASN A 14 12.75 -4.21 -6.51
CA ASN A 14 13.10 -5.53 -7.02
C ASN A 14 12.19 -6.63 -6.47
N SER A 15 11.79 -6.53 -5.21
CA SER A 15 10.87 -7.50 -4.60
C SER A 15 9.49 -7.46 -5.26
N VAL A 16 8.97 -6.27 -5.52
CA VAL A 16 7.69 -6.08 -6.22
C VAL A 16 7.80 -6.58 -7.65
N LYS A 17 8.88 -6.24 -8.34
CA LYS A 17 9.14 -6.70 -9.72
C LYS A 17 9.16 -8.23 -9.80
N SER A 18 9.86 -8.88 -8.88
CA SER A 18 9.93 -10.34 -8.83
C SER A 18 8.56 -10.98 -8.57
N ALA A 19 7.79 -10.41 -7.64
CA ALA A 19 6.45 -10.92 -7.34
C ALA A 19 5.52 -10.82 -8.54
N VAL A 20 5.54 -9.71 -9.26
CA VAL A 20 4.73 -9.51 -10.47
C VAL A 20 5.18 -10.47 -11.58
N SER A 21 6.48 -10.65 -11.75
CA SER A 21 7.04 -11.55 -12.76
C SER A 21 6.63 -13.00 -12.54
N ARG A 22 6.53 -13.44 -11.29
CA ARG A 22 6.08 -14.81 -10.95
C ARG A 22 4.65 -15.10 -11.41
N HIS A 23 3.84 -14.08 -11.61
CA HIS A 23 2.47 -14.22 -12.12
C HIS A 23 2.36 -14.12 -13.65
N GLY A 24 3.49 -14.22 -14.35
CA GLY A 24 3.52 -14.26 -15.81
C GLY A 24 3.52 -12.90 -16.51
N TYR A 25 3.71 -11.82 -15.77
CA TYR A 25 3.81 -10.46 -16.33
C TYR A 25 5.26 -10.02 -16.41
N GLU A 26 5.55 -9.12 -17.35
CA GLU A 26 6.85 -8.45 -17.45
C GLU A 26 6.68 -6.99 -17.06
N PRO A 27 6.82 -6.65 -15.76
CA PRO A 27 6.61 -5.28 -15.32
C PRO A 27 7.74 -4.37 -15.77
N VAL A 28 7.37 -3.15 -16.10
CA VAL A 28 8.32 -2.08 -16.42
C VAL A 28 8.43 -1.18 -15.21
N VAL A 29 9.66 -0.92 -14.75
CA VAL A 29 9.91 0.06 -13.69
C VAL A 29 10.18 1.40 -14.38
N SER A 30 9.34 2.39 -14.12
CA SER A 30 9.45 3.68 -14.80
C SER A 30 8.86 4.82 -13.97
N ARG A 31 9.34 6.02 -14.19
CA ARG A 31 8.76 7.27 -13.70
C ARG A 31 8.46 8.25 -14.84
N GLU A 32 8.57 7.79 -16.07
CA GLU A 32 8.24 8.62 -17.22
C GLU A 32 6.73 8.82 -17.30
N PRO A 33 6.24 10.08 -17.37
CA PRO A 33 4.81 10.36 -17.34
C PRO A 33 3.99 9.58 -18.37
N ASP A 34 4.46 9.50 -19.60
CA ASP A 34 3.76 8.79 -20.66
C ASP A 34 3.62 7.30 -20.37
N VAL A 35 4.69 6.67 -19.86
CA VAL A 35 4.70 5.25 -19.51
C VAL A 35 3.75 4.99 -18.36
N VAL A 36 3.81 5.82 -17.31
CA VAL A 36 2.99 5.68 -16.11
C VAL A 36 1.50 5.87 -16.43
N LEU A 37 1.15 6.93 -17.16
CA LEU A 37 -0.26 7.24 -17.47
C LEU A 37 -0.89 6.23 -18.44
N ARG A 38 -0.10 5.59 -19.29
CA ARG A 38 -0.59 4.59 -20.26
C ARG A 38 -0.61 3.17 -19.70
N ALA A 39 -0.09 2.94 -18.51
CA ALA A 39 -0.10 1.63 -17.90
C ALA A 39 -1.54 1.15 -17.68
N ASP A 40 -1.79 -0.12 -17.91
CA ASP A 40 -3.07 -0.74 -17.58
C ASP A 40 -3.24 -0.88 -16.08
N LYS A 41 -2.15 -1.16 -15.37
CA LYS A 41 -2.11 -1.24 -13.90
C LYS A 41 -0.78 -0.67 -13.40
N LEU A 42 -0.85 0.06 -12.30
CA LEU A 42 0.31 0.70 -11.68
C LEU A 42 0.47 0.21 -10.25
N PHE A 43 1.70 -0.17 -9.90
CA PHE A 43 2.07 -0.44 -8.51
C PHE A 43 2.77 0.77 -7.90
N LEU A 44 2.35 1.16 -6.70
CA LEU A 44 3.01 2.17 -5.88
C LEU A 44 3.70 1.46 -4.72
N PRO A 45 5.00 1.16 -4.85
CA PRO A 45 5.76 0.51 -3.78
C PRO A 45 6.13 1.51 -2.69
N GLY A 46 6.47 1.01 -1.52
CA GLY A 46 6.96 1.86 -0.44
C GLY A 46 7.49 1.04 0.72
N VAL A 47 8.66 1.43 1.21
CA VAL A 47 9.26 0.90 2.45
C VAL A 47 9.98 2.03 3.16
N GLY A 48 10.29 1.82 4.43
CA GLY A 48 10.97 2.80 5.26
C GLY A 48 10.00 3.77 5.91
N THR A 49 10.39 5.03 6.00
CA THR A 49 9.60 6.05 6.66
C THR A 49 8.70 6.80 5.67
N ALA A 50 7.56 7.26 6.15
CA ALA A 50 6.64 8.06 5.34
C ALA A 50 7.30 9.36 4.89
N GLN A 51 8.10 10.00 5.76
CA GLN A 51 8.79 11.24 5.40
C GLN A 51 9.76 11.05 4.23
N ALA A 52 10.62 10.01 4.31
CA ALA A 52 11.58 9.72 3.25
C ALA A 52 10.87 9.38 1.93
N ALA A 53 9.79 8.60 2.01
CA ALA A 53 9.01 8.25 0.82
C ALA A 53 8.37 9.47 0.17
N MET A 54 7.77 10.36 0.95
CA MET A 54 7.16 11.57 0.41
C MET A 54 8.21 12.52 -0.16
N ASP A 55 9.38 12.62 0.47
CA ASP A 55 10.49 13.43 -0.05
C ASP A 55 10.94 12.92 -1.42
N GLN A 56 11.08 11.60 -1.57
CA GLN A 56 11.42 10.99 -2.86
C GLN A 56 10.38 11.27 -3.94
N LEU A 57 9.10 11.20 -3.59
CA LEU A 57 8.03 11.51 -4.54
C LEU A 57 8.06 12.98 -4.97
N ARG A 58 8.36 13.90 -4.06
CA ARG A 58 8.48 15.32 -4.38
C ARG A 58 9.68 15.59 -5.28
N GLU A 59 10.85 15.05 -4.93
CA GLU A 59 12.07 15.21 -5.71
C GLU A 59 11.93 14.70 -7.15
N ARG A 60 11.16 13.65 -7.34
CA ARG A 60 10.92 13.02 -8.64
C ARG A 60 9.70 13.58 -9.35
N GLU A 61 9.00 14.54 -8.74
CA GLU A 61 7.79 15.17 -9.28
C GLU A 61 6.68 14.16 -9.60
N LEU A 62 6.49 13.18 -8.70
CA LEU A 62 5.56 12.06 -8.91
C LEU A 62 4.20 12.25 -8.25
N ILE A 63 4.03 13.21 -7.33
CA ILE A 63 2.80 13.36 -6.57
C ILE A 63 1.60 13.63 -7.48
N ASP A 64 1.70 14.65 -8.33
CA ASP A 64 0.61 15.01 -9.24
C ASP A 64 0.38 13.92 -10.30
N LEU A 65 1.46 13.27 -10.74
CA LEU A 65 1.39 12.17 -11.70
C LEU A 65 0.56 11.00 -11.14
N ILE A 66 0.80 10.62 -9.89
CA ILE A 66 0.04 9.55 -9.21
C ILE A 66 -1.45 9.93 -9.14
N LYS A 67 -1.73 11.16 -8.73
CA LYS A 67 -3.11 11.65 -8.59
C LYS A 67 -3.84 11.73 -9.93
N ALA A 68 -3.12 11.92 -11.02
CA ALA A 68 -3.69 12.00 -12.35
C ALA A 68 -4.05 10.64 -12.95
N CYS A 69 -3.57 9.54 -12.37
CA CYS A 69 -3.84 8.20 -12.87
C CYS A 69 -5.32 7.84 -12.76
N THR A 70 -5.87 7.24 -13.81
CA THR A 70 -7.27 6.77 -13.86
C THR A 70 -7.37 5.25 -13.88
N GLN A 71 -6.28 4.56 -14.20
CA GLN A 71 -6.19 3.10 -14.15
C GLN A 71 -6.06 2.61 -12.71
N PRO A 72 -6.26 1.30 -12.46
CA PRO A 72 -6.02 0.75 -11.12
C PRO A 72 -4.60 1.01 -10.64
N VAL A 73 -4.48 1.57 -9.44
CA VAL A 73 -3.22 1.82 -8.74
C VAL A 73 -3.23 1.06 -7.43
N LEU A 74 -2.23 0.22 -7.19
CA LEU A 74 -2.11 -0.55 -5.95
C LEU A 74 -0.90 -0.08 -5.14
N GLY A 75 -1.17 0.56 -3.99
CA GLY A 75 -0.16 0.87 -3.00
C GLY A 75 0.13 -0.34 -2.13
N ILE A 76 1.40 -0.70 -1.98
CA ILE A 76 1.87 -1.89 -1.24
C ILE A 76 2.70 -1.45 -0.05
N CYS A 77 2.42 -2.02 1.11
CA CYS A 77 3.08 -1.72 2.38
C CYS A 77 2.98 -0.23 2.70
N LEU A 78 4.09 0.47 2.84
CA LEU A 78 4.09 1.91 3.05
C LEU A 78 3.35 2.64 1.93
N GLY A 79 3.36 2.11 0.69
CA GLY A 79 2.62 2.67 -0.45
C GLY A 79 1.12 2.81 -0.18
N MET A 80 0.52 1.89 0.57
CA MET A 80 -0.86 2.05 1.02
C MET A 80 -1.01 3.22 1.98
N GLN A 81 -0.10 3.35 2.96
CA GLN A 81 -0.14 4.46 3.93
C GLN A 81 -0.06 5.81 3.22
N LEU A 82 0.76 5.90 2.18
CA LEU A 82 0.92 7.14 1.41
C LEU A 82 -0.37 7.63 0.75
N LEU A 83 -1.35 6.75 0.55
CA LEU A 83 -2.67 7.14 0.02
C LEU A 83 -3.48 7.98 1.00
N GLY A 84 -3.17 7.90 2.29
CA GLY A 84 -3.86 8.64 3.34
C GLY A 84 -3.60 10.15 3.29
N ALA A 85 -4.22 10.86 4.21
CA ALA A 85 -4.08 12.32 4.31
C ALA A 85 -2.81 12.72 5.06
N ARG A 86 -2.55 12.07 6.19
CA ARG A 86 -1.44 12.41 7.08
C ARG A 86 -1.05 11.22 7.94
N SER A 87 0.25 11.04 8.19
CA SER A 87 0.78 10.07 9.14
C SER A 87 1.21 10.76 10.43
N GLU A 88 1.03 10.10 11.58
CA GLU A 88 1.58 10.57 12.87
C GLU A 88 3.10 10.37 12.97
N GLU A 89 3.67 9.63 12.05
CA GLU A 89 5.10 9.37 12.01
C GLU A 89 5.88 10.68 12.03
N ASN A 90 7.00 10.71 12.75
CA ASN A 90 7.91 11.86 12.80
C ASN A 90 7.18 13.20 13.10
N ASN A 91 6.28 13.20 14.08
CA ASN A 91 5.48 14.36 14.50
C ASN A 91 4.53 14.90 13.43
N GLY A 92 4.26 14.11 12.43
CA GLY A 92 3.30 14.42 11.37
C GLY A 92 3.95 14.57 10.00
N VAL A 93 3.46 13.80 9.05
CA VAL A 93 3.89 13.83 7.65
C VAL A 93 2.66 13.95 6.77
N GLU A 94 2.62 14.96 5.93
CA GLU A 94 1.60 15.10 4.90
C GLU A 94 1.82 14.02 3.83
N LEU A 95 0.74 13.30 3.50
CA LEU A 95 0.77 12.22 2.50
C LEU A 95 0.11 12.68 1.20
N LEU A 96 -0.25 11.73 0.33
CA LEU A 96 -0.86 12.05 -0.97
C LEU A 96 -2.26 12.67 -0.87
N GLY A 97 -2.99 12.38 0.20
CA GLY A 97 -4.33 12.93 0.39
C GLY A 97 -5.40 12.37 -0.53
N ILE A 98 -5.17 11.21 -1.12
CA ILE A 98 -6.14 10.54 -1.98
C ILE A 98 -7.30 10.00 -1.15
N ILE A 99 -6.99 9.38 -0.01
CA ILE A 99 -7.97 8.94 0.98
C ILE A 99 -7.91 9.91 2.16
N ASP A 100 -9.05 10.50 2.49
CA ASP A 100 -9.14 11.48 3.58
C ASP A 100 -9.22 10.79 4.94
N GLU A 101 -8.17 10.03 5.25
CA GLU A 101 -8.02 9.31 6.51
C GLU A 101 -6.59 9.46 7.01
N GLU A 102 -6.42 9.62 8.31
CA GLU A 102 -5.10 9.68 8.93
C GLU A 102 -4.53 8.27 9.13
N VAL A 103 -3.21 8.19 9.27
CA VAL A 103 -2.47 6.98 9.57
C VAL A 103 -1.82 7.16 10.94
N PRO A 104 -2.56 6.90 12.03
CA PRO A 104 -2.04 7.08 13.38
C PRO A 104 -1.11 5.95 13.80
N LYS A 105 -0.32 6.21 14.84
CA LYS A 105 0.42 5.16 15.52
C LYS A 105 -0.56 4.20 16.17
N MET A 106 -0.31 2.91 16.02
CA MET A 106 -1.13 1.88 16.66
C MET A 106 -1.02 1.98 18.18
N THR A 107 -2.15 1.78 18.87
CA THR A 107 -2.17 1.65 20.33
C THR A 107 -1.65 0.26 20.68
N ASP A 108 -0.74 0.15 21.63
CA ASP A 108 -0.08 -1.12 21.93
C ASP A 108 -0.99 -2.15 22.62
N HIS A 109 -1.98 -1.73 23.41
CA HIS A 109 -2.91 -2.62 24.13
C HIS A 109 -2.18 -3.75 24.90
N GLY A 110 -0.93 -3.50 25.35
CA GLY A 110 -0.09 -4.50 25.99
C GLY A 110 0.62 -5.44 25.01
N LEU A 111 0.47 -5.25 23.71
CA LEU A 111 1.15 -6.02 22.67
C LEU A 111 2.38 -5.27 22.15
N PRO A 112 3.43 -5.99 21.71
CA PRO A 112 4.63 -5.33 21.19
C PRO A 112 4.38 -4.56 19.91
N LEU A 113 5.06 -3.40 19.76
CA LEU A 113 5.14 -2.65 18.51
C LEU A 113 6.60 -2.62 18.04
N PRO A 114 6.86 -2.75 16.71
CA PRO A 114 5.86 -2.90 15.65
C PRO A 114 5.08 -4.22 15.73
N HIS A 115 3.89 -4.22 15.14
CA HIS A 115 3.15 -5.45 14.85
C HIS A 115 3.98 -6.20 13.81
N MET A 116 4.58 -7.31 14.21
CA MET A 116 5.49 -8.08 13.37
C MET A 116 5.09 -9.54 13.43
N GLY A 117 4.78 -10.14 12.28
CA GLY A 117 4.45 -11.54 12.17
C GLY A 117 3.21 -11.81 11.33
N TRP A 118 2.79 -13.06 11.36
CA TRP A 118 1.63 -13.53 10.64
C TRP A 118 0.34 -13.22 11.40
N ASN A 119 -0.65 -12.69 10.70
CA ASN A 119 -1.96 -12.42 11.29
C ASN A 119 -3.05 -12.63 10.23
N ARG A 120 -4.26 -12.83 10.69
CA ARG A 120 -5.40 -13.11 9.81
C ARG A 120 -6.04 -11.85 9.28
N VAL A 121 -6.35 -11.87 7.99
CA VAL A 121 -7.03 -10.77 7.29
C VAL A 121 -8.42 -11.20 6.89
N TYR A 122 -9.40 -10.35 7.18
CA TYR A 122 -10.81 -10.58 6.85
C TYR A 122 -11.25 -9.57 5.82
N ALA A 123 -11.44 -10.03 4.59
CA ALA A 123 -11.84 -9.18 3.48
C ALA A 123 -13.36 -9.02 3.42
N LYS A 124 -13.78 -7.90 2.87
CA LYS A 124 -15.19 -7.64 2.57
C LYS A 124 -15.65 -8.62 1.48
N ALA A 125 -16.83 -9.21 1.67
CA ALA A 125 -17.38 -10.19 0.72
C ALA A 125 -17.49 -9.61 -0.69
N GLY A 126 -17.03 -10.37 -1.69
CA GLY A 126 -17.09 -9.98 -3.10
C GLY A 126 -16.01 -9.01 -3.53
N ASP A 127 -15.04 -8.70 -2.67
CA ASP A 127 -13.97 -7.77 -3.01
C ASP A 127 -13.01 -8.39 -4.06
N ARG A 128 -12.70 -7.59 -5.10
CA ARG A 128 -11.88 -8.06 -6.23
C ARG A 128 -10.41 -8.29 -5.85
N LEU A 129 -9.89 -7.51 -4.91
CA LEU A 129 -8.48 -7.60 -4.52
C LEU A 129 -8.19 -8.92 -3.78
N PHE A 130 -9.18 -9.46 -3.10
CA PHE A 130 -9.05 -10.71 -2.34
C PHE A 130 -9.78 -11.89 -2.99
N ARG A 131 -10.10 -11.79 -4.26
CA ARG A 131 -10.75 -12.87 -5.01
C ARG A 131 -9.85 -14.12 -5.00
N GLY A 132 -10.42 -15.25 -4.58
CA GLY A 132 -9.70 -16.53 -4.50
C GLY A 132 -8.88 -16.69 -3.24
N ILE A 133 -8.89 -15.71 -2.33
CA ILE A 133 -8.21 -15.79 -1.04
C ILE A 133 -9.24 -16.14 0.03
N GLU A 134 -8.94 -17.15 0.86
CA GLU A 134 -9.81 -17.57 1.95
C GLU A 134 -10.00 -16.46 2.96
N GLU A 135 -11.22 -16.34 3.50
CA GLU A 135 -11.50 -15.46 4.63
C GLU A 135 -10.67 -15.90 5.85
N GLY A 136 -10.00 -14.96 6.49
CA GLY A 136 -9.12 -15.25 7.61
C GLY A 136 -7.77 -15.83 7.20
N ALA A 137 -7.37 -15.71 5.94
CA ALA A 137 -6.04 -16.11 5.48
C ALA A 137 -4.95 -15.31 6.22
N TYR A 138 -3.80 -15.94 6.42
CA TYR A 138 -2.68 -15.32 7.11
C TYR A 138 -1.83 -14.52 6.15
N PHE A 139 -1.48 -13.29 6.59
CA PHE A 139 -0.53 -12.42 5.89
C PHE A 139 0.54 -11.95 6.88
N TYR A 140 1.70 -11.60 6.36
CA TYR A 140 2.81 -11.11 7.19
C TYR A 140 2.79 -9.60 7.31
N PHE A 141 2.89 -9.11 8.54
CA PHE A 141 2.85 -7.67 8.85
C PHE A 141 4.14 -7.22 9.51
N VAL A 142 4.59 -6.01 9.16
CA VAL A 142 5.66 -5.28 9.85
C VAL A 142 5.28 -3.80 9.84
N HIS A 143 4.63 -3.31 10.89
CA HIS A 143 4.21 -1.92 10.95
C HIS A 143 3.91 -1.45 12.38
N SER A 144 4.01 -0.15 12.60
CA SER A 144 3.61 0.51 13.84
C SER A 144 2.53 1.56 13.61
N TYR A 145 2.24 1.87 12.36
CA TYR A 145 1.24 2.86 11.94
C TYR A 145 0.22 2.19 11.05
N ALA A 146 -1.05 2.50 11.24
CA ALA A 146 -2.12 1.90 10.44
C ALA A 146 -3.35 2.79 10.45
N MET A 147 -4.07 2.82 9.31
CA MET A 147 -5.39 3.43 9.27
C MET A 147 -6.36 2.65 10.15
N GLN A 148 -7.21 3.36 10.88
CA GLN A 148 -8.34 2.74 11.55
C GLN A 148 -9.36 2.27 10.50
N VAL A 149 -10.26 1.39 10.90
CA VAL A 149 -11.36 0.96 10.02
C VAL A 149 -12.21 2.19 9.64
N ASN A 150 -12.46 2.37 8.35
CA ASN A 150 -13.10 3.56 7.79
C ASN A 150 -13.96 3.17 6.58
N PRO A 151 -14.68 4.11 5.95
CA PRO A 151 -15.56 3.78 4.83
C PRO A 151 -14.86 3.19 3.60
N TYR A 152 -13.55 3.36 3.47
CA TYR A 152 -12.77 2.84 2.34
C TYR A 152 -12.12 1.48 2.64
N THR A 153 -12.28 0.97 3.86
CA THR A 153 -11.70 -0.32 4.27
C THR A 153 -12.37 -1.47 3.53
N ILE A 154 -11.58 -2.29 2.86
CA ILE A 154 -12.04 -3.51 2.18
C ILE A 154 -11.54 -4.79 2.84
N ALA A 155 -10.56 -4.68 3.72
CA ALA A 155 -10.10 -5.79 4.55
C ALA A 155 -9.56 -5.25 5.86
N GLN A 156 -9.75 -6.03 6.92
CA GLN A 156 -9.30 -5.65 8.25
C GLN A 156 -8.55 -6.78 8.94
N CYS A 157 -7.74 -6.39 9.90
CA CYS A 157 -6.96 -7.27 10.75
C CYS A 157 -7.11 -6.79 12.19
N ASN A 158 -6.87 -7.66 13.16
CA ASN A 158 -6.93 -7.31 14.57
C ASN A 158 -5.57 -7.50 15.23
N TYR A 159 -5.11 -6.47 15.93
CA TYR A 159 -3.90 -6.52 16.78
C TYR A 159 -4.15 -5.67 18.02
N GLY A 160 -4.89 -6.21 18.99
CA GLY A 160 -5.42 -5.47 20.12
C GLY A 160 -6.68 -4.67 19.78
N GLU A 161 -6.71 -4.09 18.59
CA GLU A 161 -7.90 -3.44 18.00
C GLU A 161 -7.93 -3.71 16.50
N ALA A 162 -9.09 -3.53 15.88
CA ALA A 162 -9.21 -3.68 14.44
C ALA A 162 -8.52 -2.53 13.72
N PHE A 163 -7.77 -2.84 12.67
CA PHE A 163 -7.18 -1.84 11.80
C PHE A 163 -7.40 -2.21 10.33
N THR A 164 -7.23 -1.23 9.45
CA THR A 164 -7.38 -1.42 8.02
C THR A 164 -6.18 -2.15 7.43
N ALA A 165 -6.41 -3.32 6.88
CA ALA A 165 -5.40 -4.10 6.16
C ALA A 165 -5.39 -3.78 4.66
N ALA A 166 -6.51 -3.36 4.10
CA ALA A 166 -6.61 -2.94 2.70
C ALA A 166 -7.71 -1.91 2.50
N VAL A 167 -7.51 -1.04 1.51
CA VAL A 167 -8.43 0.05 1.16
C VAL A 167 -8.72 0.07 -0.32
N GLN A 168 -9.84 0.68 -0.67
CA GLN A 168 -10.15 1.07 -2.05
C GLN A 168 -10.92 2.38 -2.06
N LYS A 169 -10.44 3.30 -2.87
CA LYS A 169 -11.19 4.51 -3.22
C LYS A 169 -11.01 4.75 -4.71
N ASP A 170 -12.12 4.76 -5.45
CA ASP A 170 -12.10 4.91 -6.92
C ASP A 170 -11.16 3.88 -7.57
N ASN A 171 -10.14 4.33 -8.29
CA ASN A 171 -9.14 3.46 -8.92
C ASN A 171 -7.93 3.15 -8.03
N PHE A 172 -7.92 3.66 -6.78
CA PHE A 172 -6.80 3.46 -5.86
C PHE A 172 -7.08 2.34 -4.87
N PHE A 173 -6.13 1.40 -4.79
CA PHE A 173 -6.17 0.26 -3.89
C PHE A 173 -4.91 0.29 -3.02
N GLY A 174 -5.00 -0.23 -1.81
CA GLY A 174 -3.84 -0.37 -0.94
C GLY A 174 -3.91 -1.64 -0.13
N ARG A 175 -2.75 -2.23 0.14
CA ARG A 175 -2.55 -3.38 1.03
C ARG A 175 -1.41 -3.08 1.99
N SER A 176 -1.64 -3.25 3.28
CA SER A 176 -0.66 -2.92 4.31
C SER A 176 0.29 -4.07 4.63
N GLU A 177 -0.11 -5.29 4.34
CA GLU A 177 0.72 -6.46 4.61
C GLU A 177 1.88 -6.58 3.63
N GLU A 178 2.98 -7.12 4.11
CA GLU A 178 4.11 -7.46 3.28
C GLU A 178 3.81 -8.77 2.55
N THR A 179 3.93 -8.76 1.22
CA THR A 179 3.76 -9.98 0.43
C THR A 179 5.01 -10.83 0.53
N THR A 180 4.83 -12.07 0.95
CA THR A 180 5.92 -13.02 0.96
C THR A 180 6.08 -13.69 -0.39
N SER A 181 7.18 -14.43 -0.54
CA SER A 181 7.51 -15.16 -1.76
C SER A 181 6.47 -16.20 -2.18
N GLU A 182 5.46 -16.46 -1.36
CA GLU A 182 4.46 -17.49 -1.62
C GLU A 182 3.16 -16.93 -2.21
N LEU A 183 3.09 -15.64 -2.40
CA LEU A 183 1.92 -14.98 -2.99
C LEU A 183 2.11 -14.71 -4.46
#